data_9d415be4aa4ec45a2244d1c6d09ff66c
#
_entry.id   9d415be4aa4ec45a2244d1c6d09ff66c
#
_cell.length_a   1.000
_cell.length_b   1.000
_cell.length_c   1.000
_cell.angle_alpha   90.00
_cell.angle_beta   90.00
_cell.angle_gamma   90.00
#
_symmetry.space_group_name_H-M   'P 1'
#
loop_
_entity.id
_entity.type
_entity.pdbx_description
1 polymer ?
#
loop_
_entity_poly.entity_id
_entity_poly.type
_entity_poly.pdbx_seq_one_letter_code
_entity_poly.pdbx_strand_id
1 'polypeptide(L)' 'MEEKPTFVTDEHLNYLDDLRESGETNMFGAAPYLIDEFPDLNKYDARSVLSYWMKTFSE' A
#
# COMPACT_ATOMS: atom_id res chain seq x y z
N MET A 1 -17.36 -5.59 6.84
CA MET A 1 -16.20 -6.47 6.68
C MET A 1 -15.38 -6.02 5.48
N GLU A 2 -14.08 -5.91 5.67
CA GLU A 2 -13.21 -5.46 4.61
C GLU A 2 -12.84 -6.59 3.70
N GLU A 3 -12.91 -6.35 2.41
CA GLU A 3 -12.52 -7.33 1.43
C GLU A 3 -11.23 -6.88 0.77
N LYS A 4 -10.26 -7.77 0.72
CA LYS A 4 -9.00 -7.47 0.05
C LYS A 4 -9.23 -7.42 -1.45
N PRO A 5 -8.90 -6.30 -2.12
CA PRO A 5 -9.03 -6.27 -3.58
C PRO A 5 -8.22 -7.37 -4.23
N THR A 6 -8.71 -7.88 -5.36
CA THR A 6 -8.09 -9.05 -5.98
C THR A 6 -6.66 -8.79 -6.44
N PHE A 7 -6.34 -7.54 -6.78
CA PHE A 7 -5.00 -7.20 -7.25
C PHE A 7 -4.01 -6.92 -6.13
N VAL A 8 -4.49 -6.85 -4.87
CA VAL A 8 -3.61 -6.61 -3.74
C VAL A 8 -2.96 -7.91 -3.33
N THR A 9 -1.64 -7.92 -3.23
CA THR A 9 -0.90 -9.10 -2.84
C THR A 9 -0.15 -8.86 -1.54
N ASP A 10 0.33 -9.93 -0.95
CA ASP A 10 1.14 -9.83 0.27
C ASP A 10 2.41 -9.01 0.01
N GLU A 11 2.93 -9.08 -1.20
CA GLU A 11 4.11 -8.29 -1.56
C GLU A 11 3.85 -6.80 -1.40
N HIS A 12 2.68 -6.34 -1.83
CA HIS A 12 2.31 -4.94 -1.68
C HIS A 12 2.29 -4.54 -0.21
N LEU A 13 1.66 -5.38 0.59
CA LEU A 13 1.49 -5.09 2.01
C LEU A 13 2.82 -5.13 2.75
N ASN A 14 3.66 -6.10 2.41
CA ASN A 14 4.98 -6.21 3.03
C ASN A 14 5.85 -5.01 2.68
N TYR A 15 5.77 -4.55 1.44
CA TYR A 15 6.51 -3.38 1.01
C TYR A 15 6.09 -2.16 1.82
N LEU A 16 4.79 -1.99 2.01
CA LEU A 16 4.28 -0.86 2.78
C LEU A 16 4.69 -0.95 4.25
N ASP A 17 4.70 -2.14 4.81
CA ASP A 17 5.17 -2.33 6.18
C ASP A 17 6.63 -1.91 6.32
N ASP A 18 7.46 -2.33 5.36
CA ASP A 18 8.87 -1.97 5.37
C ASP A 18 9.04 -0.47 5.22
N LEU A 19 8.27 0.13 4.33
CA LEU A 19 8.35 1.55 4.08
C LEU A 19 7.98 2.35 5.34
N ARG A 20 6.95 1.89 6.04
CA ARG A 20 6.54 2.54 7.26
C ARG A 20 7.63 2.45 8.32
N GLU A 21 8.26 1.29 8.44
CA GLU A 21 9.29 1.09 9.44
C GLU A 21 10.55 1.86 9.14
N SER A 22 10.82 2.08 7.85
CA SER A 22 12.01 2.83 7.47
C SER A 22 11.88 4.32 7.77
N GLY A 23 10.65 4.81 7.89
CA GLY A 23 10.41 6.21 8.16
C GLY A 23 10.67 7.12 6.97
N GLU A 24 10.78 6.55 5.78
CA GLU A 24 11.10 7.34 4.59
C GLU A 24 9.96 8.25 4.15
N THR A 25 8.74 7.84 4.46
CA THR A 25 7.59 8.63 4.10
C THR A 25 6.47 8.33 5.07
N ASN A 26 5.46 9.19 5.09
CA ASN A 26 4.28 8.88 5.88
C ASN A 26 3.31 8.05 5.04
N MET A 27 2.24 7.61 5.68
CA MET A 27 1.27 6.75 5.01
C MET A 27 0.63 7.41 3.80
N PHE A 28 0.44 8.72 3.87
CA PHE A 28 -0.23 9.42 2.78
C PHE A 28 0.69 9.62 1.59
N GLY A 29 1.99 9.60 1.81
CA GLY A 29 2.95 9.76 0.74
C GLY A 29 3.44 8.45 0.13
N ALA A 30 2.86 7.33 0.54
CA ALA A 30 3.37 6.03 0.12
C ALA A 30 2.93 5.63 -1.28
N ALA A 31 1.85 6.21 -1.82
CA ALA A 31 1.35 5.79 -3.12
C ALA A 31 2.38 5.94 -4.25
N PRO A 32 3.12 7.06 -4.36
CA PRO A 32 4.14 7.17 -5.39
C PRO A 32 5.24 6.13 -5.25
N TYR A 33 5.62 5.83 -4.01
CA TYR A 33 6.62 4.78 -3.77
C TYR A 33 6.10 3.42 -4.23
N LEU A 34 4.82 3.17 -3.99
CA LEU A 34 4.22 1.91 -4.39
C LEU A 34 4.21 1.74 -5.90
N ILE A 35 3.87 2.79 -6.63
CA ILE A 35 3.86 2.76 -8.09
C ILE A 35 5.27 2.56 -8.63
N ASP A 36 6.25 3.18 -7.98
CA ASP A 36 7.64 3.06 -8.40
C ASP A 36 8.13 1.63 -8.24
N GLU A 37 7.75 0.98 -7.16
CA GLU A 37 8.16 -0.39 -6.89
C GLU A 37 7.36 -1.40 -7.72
N PHE A 38 6.10 -1.12 -7.95
CA PHE A 38 5.20 -2.00 -8.67
C PHE A 38 4.59 -1.24 -9.86
N PRO A 39 5.32 -1.16 -10.97
CA PRO A 39 4.85 -0.34 -12.10
C PRO A 39 3.55 -0.80 -12.72
N ASP A 40 3.13 -2.04 -12.42
CA ASP A 40 1.84 -2.54 -12.91
C ASP A 40 0.67 -1.82 -12.28
N LEU A 41 0.88 -1.17 -11.14
CA LEU A 41 -0.19 -0.44 -10.46
C LEU A 41 -0.31 0.95 -11.04
N ASN A 42 -1.55 1.36 -11.36
CA ASN A 42 -1.79 2.76 -11.67
C ASN A 42 -2.10 3.49 -10.36
N LYS A 43 -2.32 4.80 -10.46
CA LYS A 43 -2.51 5.59 -9.24
C LYS A 43 -3.76 5.18 -8.47
N TYR A 44 -4.79 4.73 -9.18
CA TYR A 44 -6.01 4.30 -8.51
C TYR A 44 -5.79 2.99 -7.76
N ASP A 45 -5.08 2.07 -8.40
CA ASP A 45 -4.77 0.80 -7.76
C ASP A 45 -3.87 1.01 -6.55
N ALA A 46 -2.88 1.87 -6.68
CA ALA A 46 -1.97 2.15 -5.56
C ALA A 46 -2.73 2.74 -4.38
N ARG A 47 -3.67 3.62 -4.65
CA ARG A 47 -4.47 4.20 -3.58
C ARG A 47 -5.36 3.18 -2.91
N SER A 48 -5.88 2.24 -3.69
CA SER A 48 -6.70 1.16 -3.13
C SER A 48 -5.86 0.26 -2.23
N VAL A 49 -4.66 -0.09 -2.68
CA VAL A 49 -3.75 -0.89 -1.87
C VAL A 49 -3.42 -0.16 -0.57
N LEU A 50 -3.10 1.12 -0.68
CA LEU A 50 -2.75 1.92 0.49
C LEU A 50 -3.92 2.02 1.46
N SER A 51 -5.11 2.23 0.94
CA SER A 51 -6.30 2.35 1.78
C SER A 51 -6.57 1.05 2.53
N TYR A 52 -6.47 -0.07 1.83
CA TYR A 52 -6.66 -1.36 2.46
C TYR A 52 -5.61 -1.60 3.55
N TRP A 53 -4.36 -1.28 3.22
CA TRP A 53 -3.27 -1.46 4.18
C TRP A 53 -3.49 -0.65 5.45
N MET A 54 -3.91 0.61 5.28
CA MET A 54 -4.15 1.46 6.44
C MET A 54 -5.28 0.92 7.31
N LYS A 55 -6.28 0.33 6.70
CA LYS A 55 -7.39 -0.23 7.46
C LYS A 55 -6.97 -1.45 8.26
N THR A 56 -5.99 -2.20 7.77
CA THR A 56 -5.64 -3.45 8.44
C THR A 56 -4.95 -3.22 9.77
N PHE A 57 -4.34 -2.07 9.99
CA PHE A 57 -3.70 -1.86 11.28
C PHE A 57 -4.24 -0.65 12.03
N SER A 58 -5.32 -0.08 11.58
CA SER A 58 -5.94 0.99 12.35
C SER A 58 -7.05 0.48 13.25
N GLU A 59 -7.19 -0.80 13.37
CA GLU A 59 -8.20 -1.38 14.23
C GLU A 59 -7.81 -1.45 15.64
#